data_1eeceeaed00b2636599471a47dcc8b08
#
_entry.id   1eeceeaed00b2636599471a47dcc8b08
#
_cell.length_a   1.000
_cell.length_b   1.000
_cell.length_c   1.000
_cell.angle_alpha   90.00
_cell.angle_beta   90.00
_cell.angle_gamma   90.00
#
_symmetry.space_group_name_H-M   'P 1'
#
loop_
_entity.id
_entity.type
_entity.pdbx_description
1 polymer ?
#
loop_
_entity_poly.entity_id
_entity_poly.type
_entity_poly.pdbx_seq_one_letter_code
_entity_poly.pdbx_strand_id
1 'polypeptide(L)'
;MVPIGVARGEVTAEQQEKIRAAMPDGPRVKVDKPRKLLVWSRSIGFQHSSIPHGAFATTVMGEKTGAWEATETTDIKMLLPENLSQFDGLVINNTTGPWITPLDADMQGRSDTKEAYEKVLRRSVLDFVAAGGGLIGYHSSTDSNYHWEEFGRLIGGYFNAHPWHEEIGVVVNEPKHPLSEVYPAEKFRITDEIYQFRDPYSRNALRVLMTLDTQSTNMKKNDIHRTDSDFAISWIRTYGKGRVFYGSLGHREEIFWNPMIMRYYRDGIQYALGDLEADALPSAVVNPEGYKALFDGGKLDAWQFREGGWSVDGEGSLALGKGGGYIWTREAYENFILDLEFKAAPQCNSGVFFRASPGNPVQGGFEIQVMDTAGKENPGKHDAGALYDASAPLANAMKPAGEWNRMVVICSGPLIQVILNGMVIQDVNIDRWDTSGRNPDGGENKFTAALKDLPRKGHLGFQDHGTPVWYRNVRVKPLP
;
A
#
# COMPACT_ATOMS: atom_id res chain seq x y z
N MET A 1 18.34 31.60 4.56
CA MET A 1 19.24 30.55 4.03
C MET A 1 19.82 29.83 5.22
N VAL A 2 19.31 28.64 5.56
CA VAL A 2 19.93 27.76 6.54
C VAL A 2 21.01 26.99 5.77
N PRO A 3 22.27 26.94 6.24
CA PRO A 3 23.30 26.21 5.53
C PRO A 3 22.97 24.74 5.47
N ILE A 4 22.94 24.19 4.27
CA ILE A 4 22.89 22.74 4.01
C ILE A 4 24.25 22.21 4.45
N GLY A 5 24.34 21.70 5.66
CA GLY A 5 25.57 21.21 6.26
C GLY A 5 25.62 21.39 7.77
N VAL A 6 24.50 21.12 8.46
CA VAL A 6 24.60 20.79 9.87
C VAL A 6 25.26 19.41 9.92
N ALA A 7 26.47 19.36 10.49
CA ALA A 7 27.16 18.12 10.75
C ALA A 7 26.18 17.20 11.50
N ARG A 8 25.73 16.12 10.85
CA ARG A 8 24.98 15.07 11.52
C ARG A 8 25.85 14.59 12.65
N GLY A 9 25.33 14.54 13.89
CA GLY A 9 26.06 13.98 15.01
C GLY A 9 26.54 12.57 14.60
N GLU A 10 27.84 12.33 14.69
CA GLU A 10 28.38 11.00 14.43
C GLU A 10 27.90 10.06 15.50
N VAL A 11 27.57 8.79 15.13
CA VAL A 11 27.30 7.73 16.11
C VAL A 11 28.56 7.49 16.90
N THR A 12 28.55 7.76 18.21
CA THR A 12 29.73 7.58 19.07
C THR A 12 30.16 6.12 19.14
N ALA A 13 31.42 5.85 19.48
CA ALA A 13 31.93 4.48 19.61
C ALA A 13 31.09 3.65 20.60
N GLU A 14 30.67 4.25 21.73
CA GLU A 14 29.79 3.57 22.71
C GLU A 14 28.40 3.22 22.09
N GLN A 15 27.81 4.16 21.34
CA GLN A 15 26.53 3.91 20.66
C GLN A 15 26.67 2.85 19.56
N GLN A 16 27.79 2.85 18.81
CA GLN A 16 28.06 1.81 17.82
C GLN A 16 28.16 0.42 18.45
N GLU A 17 28.80 0.29 19.61
CA GLU A 17 28.85 -0.99 20.36
C GLU A 17 27.46 -1.43 20.81
N LYS A 18 26.65 -0.51 21.37
CA LYS A 18 25.25 -0.80 21.75
C LYS A 18 24.43 -1.27 20.55
N ILE A 19 24.54 -0.58 19.42
CA ILE A 19 23.85 -0.96 18.18
C ILE A 19 24.30 -2.36 17.74
N ARG A 20 25.61 -2.61 17.64
CA ARG A 20 26.15 -3.93 17.25
C ARG A 20 25.68 -5.05 18.18
N ALA A 21 25.65 -4.81 19.48
CA ALA A 21 25.19 -5.78 20.48
C ALA A 21 23.70 -6.11 20.36
N ALA A 22 22.88 -5.14 19.94
CA ALA A 22 21.43 -5.31 19.81
C ALA A 22 20.99 -6.00 18.49
N MET A 23 21.90 -6.10 17.51
CA MET A 23 21.54 -6.70 16.21
C MET A 23 21.32 -8.21 16.32
N PRO A 24 20.33 -8.75 15.61
CA PRO A 24 20.10 -10.18 15.52
C PRO A 24 21.32 -10.90 14.93
N ASP A 25 21.60 -12.12 15.40
CA ASP A 25 22.77 -12.91 14.99
C ASP A 25 22.63 -13.57 13.60
N GLY A 26 21.43 -13.53 13.02
CA GLY A 26 21.17 -14.10 11.70
C GLY A 26 19.89 -13.54 11.06
N PRO A 27 19.68 -13.85 9.78
CA PRO A 27 18.48 -13.46 9.07
C PRO A 27 17.26 -14.23 9.60
N ARG A 28 16.05 -13.69 9.41
CA ARG A 28 14.81 -14.41 9.66
C ARG A 28 14.63 -15.52 8.62
N VAL A 29 14.90 -15.19 7.37
CA VAL A 29 14.92 -16.11 6.23
C VAL A 29 16.30 -16.03 5.59
N LYS A 30 16.92 -17.19 5.40
CA LYS A 30 18.23 -17.27 4.76
C LYS A 30 18.10 -16.92 3.27
N VAL A 31 19.01 -16.10 2.78
CA VAL A 31 19.11 -15.71 1.36
C VAL A 31 20.37 -16.31 0.73
N ASP A 32 20.31 -16.64 -0.55
CA ASP A 32 21.46 -17.20 -1.27
C ASP A 32 22.52 -16.11 -1.56
N LYS A 33 22.07 -14.89 -1.78
CA LYS A 33 22.92 -13.70 -1.98
C LYS A 33 22.36 -12.54 -1.18
N PRO A 34 23.21 -11.71 -0.56
CA PRO A 34 22.78 -10.48 0.08
C PRO A 34 22.00 -9.60 -0.92
N ARG A 35 20.88 -9.04 -0.43
CA ARG A 35 20.13 -8.02 -1.16
C ARG A 35 20.87 -6.70 -1.11
N LYS A 36 20.56 -5.79 -2.03
CA LYS A 36 21.12 -4.42 -2.03
C LYS A 36 20.09 -3.42 -1.54
N LEU A 37 20.39 -2.72 -0.47
CA LEU A 37 19.54 -1.68 0.10
C LEU A 37 20.13 -0.29 -0.13
N LEU A 38 19.33 0.63 -0.69
CA LEU A 38 19.62 2.05 -0.66
C LEU A 38 19.03 2.65 0.61
N VAL A 39 19.87 3.19 1.50
CA VAL A 39 19.42 3.89 2.71
C VAL A 39 19.39 5.38 2.42
N TRP A 40 18.20 5.90 2.24
CA TRP A 40 17.92 7.29 1.91
C TRP A 40 17.82 8.12 3.18
N SER A 41 18.82 8.97 3.42
CA SER A 41 18.94 9.77 4.64
C SER A 41 18.84 11.28 4.39
N ARG A 42 18.33 11.72 3.22
CA ARG A 42 18.13 13.14 2.91
C ARG A 42 16.88 13.66 3.60
N SER A 43 17.04 14.64 4.49
CA SER A 43 15.95 15.35 5.14
C SER A 43 16.05 16.83 4.84
N ILE A 44 14.93 17.46 4.45
CA ILE A 44 14.86 18.89 4.10
C ILE A 44 14.13 19.69 5.20
N GLY A 45 13.32 19.00 6.01
CA GLY A 45 12.63 19.55 7.17
C GLY A 45 13.43 19.39 8.47
N PHE A 46 12.78 18.91 9.51
CA PHE A 46 13.42 18.62 10.79
C PHE A 46 14.51 17.56 10.66
N GLN A 47 15.66 17.79 11.27
CA GLN A 47 16.80 16.86 11.23
C GLN A 47 16.80 16.02 12.52
N HIS A 48 16.29 14.78 12.45
CA HIS A 48 16.34 13.86 13.58
C HIS A 48 17.78 13.47 13.92
N SER A 49 18.15 13.51 15.20
CA SER A 49 19.46 13.04 15.67
C SER A 49 19.66 11.55 15.45
N SER A 50 18.56 10.81 15.31
CA SER A 50 18.55 9.36 15.09
C SER A 50 18.79 8.94 13.62
N ILE A 51 18.85 9.87 12.64
CA ILE A 51 19.15 9.53 11.23
C ILE A 51 20.46 8.73 11.08
N PRO A 52 21.62 9.16 11.65
CA PRO A 52 22.85 8.37 11.53
C PRO A 52 22.78 7.03 12.27
N HIS A 53 22.00 6.96 13.35
CA HIS A 53 21.79 5.72 14.08
C HIS A 53 20.97 4.69 13.28
N GLY A 54 19.91 5.13 12.61
CA GLY A 54 19.10 4.30 11.72
C GLY A 54 19.89 3.76 10.52
N ALA A 55 20.71 4.62 9.89
CA ALA A 55 21.59 4.22 8.79
C ALA A 55 22.63 3.21 9.26
N PHE A 56 23.32 3.49 10.37
CA PHE A 56 24.32 2.60 10.94
C PHE A 56 23.71 1.26 11.38
N ALA A 57 22.57 1.26 12.07
CA ALA A 57 21.85 0.06 12.47
C ALA A 57 21.45 -0.82 11.28
N THR A 58 20.93 -0.20 10.21
CA THR A 58 20.55 -0.92 8.98
C THR A 58 21.78 -1.57 8.32
N THR A 59 22.91 -0.86 8.26
CA THR A 59 24.16 -1.38 7.69
C THR A 59 24.68 -2.55 8.52
N VAL A 60 24.84 -2.37 9.83
CA VAL A 60 25.37 -3.41 10.74
C VAL A 60 24.46 -4.63 10.78
N MET A 61 23.15 -4.43 10.72
CA MET A 61 22.18 -5.54 10.67
C MET A 61 22.38 -6.39 9.42
N GLY A 62 22.58 -5.75 8.26
CA GLY A 62 22.88 -6.44 7.01
C GLY A 62 24.18 -7.24 7.10
N GLU A 63 25.26 -6.60 7.57
CA GLU A 63 26.56 -7.23 7.79
C GLU A 63 26.48 -8.46 8.71
N LYS A 64 25.81 -8.31 9.85
CA LYS A 64 25.71 -9.36 10.87
C LYS A 64 24.83 -10.54 10.46
N THR A 65 23.76 -10.25 9.72
CA THR A 65 22.82 -11.28 9.26
C THR A 65 23.20 -11.89 7.91
N GLY A 66 24.02 -11.21 7.12
CA GLY A 66 24.32 -11.61 5.75
C GLY A 66 23.15 -11.48 4.79
N ALA A 67 22.06 -10.80 5.20
CA ALA A 67 20.84 -10.73 4.41
C ALA A 67 20.87 -9.61 3.36
N TRP A 68 21.58 -8.51 3.61
CA TRP A 68 21.72 -7.40 2.67
C TRP A 68 23.02 -6.61 2.86
N GLU A 69 23.38 -5.90 1.80
CA GLU A 69 24.39 -4.84 1.80
C GLU A 69 23.69 -3.48 1.70
N ALA A 70 24.02 -2.55 2.58
CA ALA A 70 23.39 -1.23 2.64
C ALA A 70 24.32 -0.14 2.10
N THR A 71 23.78 0.75 1.27
CA THR A 71 24.46 1.95 0.78
C THR A 71 23.68 3.18 1.25
N GLU A 72 24.25 3.97 2.17
CA GLU A 72 23.64 5.23 2.60
C GLU A 72 23.93 6.35 1.62
N THR A 73 22.92 7.19 1.34
CA THR A 73 23.07 8.34 0.46
C THR A 73 22.09 9.48 0.79
N THR A 74 22.48 10.69 0.38
CA THR A 74 21.64 11.88 0.29
C THR A 74 21.60 12.46 -1.12
N ASP A 75 22.33 11.85 -2.07
CA ASP A 75 22.40 12.28 -3.46
C ASP A 75 21.13 11.90 -4.21
N ILE A 76 20.35 12.92 -4.59
CA ILE A 76 19.07 12.74 -5.27
C ILE A 76 19.16 11.97 -6.60
N LYS A 77 20.33 11.96 -7.22
CA LYS A 77 20.60 11.19 -8.45
C LYS A 77 20.44 9.67 -8.25
N MET A 78 20.63 9.20 -7.01
CA MET A 78 20.45 7.78 -6.70
C MET A 78 18.98 7.30 -6.81
N LEU A 79 18.03 8.26 -6.87
CA LEU A 79 16.62 7.96 -7.13
C LEU A 79 16.27 7.97 -8.63
N LEU A 80 17.20 8.25 -9.54
CA LEU A 80 16.97 8.09 -10.97
C LEU A 80 16.78 6.60 -11.33
N PRO A 81 15.99 6.27 -12.36
CA PRO A 81 15.69 4.88 -12.72
C PRO A 81 16.93 4.00 -12.90
N GLU A 82 17.94 4.50 -13.58
CA GLU A 82 19.21 3.79 -13.88
C GLU A 82 20.05 3.50 -12.61
N ASN A 83 19.89 4.30 -11.57
CA ASN A 83 20.59 4.11 -10.30
C ASN A 83 19.77 3.30 -9.31
N LEU A 84 18.48 3.65 -9.14
CA LEU A 84 17.60 2.98 -8.17
C LEU A 84 17.35 1.50 -8.53
N SER A 85 17.30 1.18 -9.82
CA SER A 85 17.12 -0.19 -10.31
C SER A 85 18.28 -1.16 -9.97
N GLN A 86 19.40 -0.64 -9.47
CA GLN A 86 20.54 -1.47 -9.01
C GLN A 86 20.32 -2.03 -7.59
N PHE A 87 19.26 -1.60 -6.90
CA PHE A 87 18.91 -2.01 -5.55
C PHE A 87 17.67 -2.91 -5.54
N ASP A 88 17.54 -3.71 -4.48
CA ASP A 88 16.37 -4.54 -4.21
C ASP A 88 15.37 -3.83 -3.28
N GLY A 89 15.82 -2.82 -2.52
CA GLY A 89 14.97 -2.06 -1.62
C GLY A 89 15.48 -0.64 -1.33
N LEU A 90 14.53 0.22 -0.93
CA LEU A 90 14.74 1.61 -0.55
C LEU A 90 14.27 1.81 0.89
N VAL A 91 15.20 2.18 1.77
CA VAL A 91 14.91 2.58 3.16
C VAL A 91 14.80 4.09 3.24
N ILE A 92 13.63 4.60 3.61
CA ILE A 92 13.41 6.02 3.91
C ILE A 92 13.71 6.21 5.40
N ASN A 93 14.92 6.69 5.68
CA ASN A 93 15.50 6.69 7.02
C ASN A 93 15.26 8.02 7.75
N ASN A 94 14.19 8.10 8.54
CA ASN A 94 13.83 9.25 9.39
C ASN A 94 13.87 10.62 8.65
N THR A 95 13.45 10.62 7.39
CA THR A 95 13.43 11.83 6.56
C THR A 95 12.22 12.70 6.89
N THR A 96 12.35 14.02 6.74
CA THR A 96 11.23 14.96 6.80
C THR A 96 11.28 15.96 5.65
N GLY A 97 10.13 16.60 5.41
CA GLY A 97 9.99 17.67 4.41
C GLY A 97 10.03 17.15 2.96
N PRO A 98 10.15 18.07 1.98
CA PRO A 98 10.04 17.72 0.55
C PRO A 98 11.36 17.19 -0.01
N TRP A 99 11.85 16.05 0.51
CA TRP A 99 13.14 15.50 0.13
C TRP A 99 13.23 15.04 -1.34
N ILE A 100 12.10 14.83 -2.01
CA ILE A 100 12.06 14.47 -3.44
C ILE A 100 12.29 15.71 -4.34
N THR A 101 12.05 16.91 -3.82
CA THR A 101 12.19 18.16 -4.59
C THR A 101 13.65 18.52 -4.79
N PRO A 102 14.11 18.73 -6.05
CA PRO A 102 15.48 19.13 -6.32
C PRO A 102 15.80 20.52 -5.77
N LEU A 103 16.94 20.64 -5.12
CA LEU A 103 17.52 21.93 -4.72
C LEU A 103 18.33 22.53 -5.88
N ASP A 104 18.75 23.79 -5.77
CA ASP A 104 19.57 24.45 -6.82
C ASP A 104 20.87 23.70 -7.08
N ALA A 105 21.48 23.14 -6.03
CA ALA A 105 22.70 22.34 -6.16
C ALA A 105 22.47 21.04 -6.96
N ASP A 106 21.29 20.45 -6.87
CA ASP A 106 20.93 19.21 -7.60
C ASP A 106 20.75 19.49 -9.10
N MET A 107 20.52 20.74 -9.48
CA MET A 107 20.29 21.17 -10.86
C MET A 107 21.57 21.52 -11.62
N GLN A 108 22.73 21.50 -10.97
CA GLN A 108 24.00 21.84 -11.63
C GLN A 108 24.26 20.88 -12.82
N GLY A 109 24.51 21.50 -14.00
CA GLY A 109 24.73 20.72 -15.24
C GLY A 109 23.48 20.14 -15.91
N ARG A 110 22.29 20.44 -15.40
CA ARG A 110 21.01 20.01 -15.98
C ARG A 110 20.41 21.14 -16.83
N SER A 111 19.71 20.76 -17.90
CA SER A 111 18.97 21.66 -18.79
C SER A 111 17.45 21.64 -18.61
N ASP A 112 16.93 20.66 -17.87
CA ASP A 112 15.50 20.53 -17.54
C ASP A 112 15.11 21.43 -16.34
N THR A 113 13.81 21.61 -16.11
CA THR A 113 13.33 22.34 -14.94
C THR A 113 13.31 21.46 -13.70
N LYS A 114 13.26 22.05 -12.49
CA LYS A 114 13.11 21.31 -11.23
C LYS A 114 11.85 20.44 -11.23
N GLU A 115 10.74 20.95 -11.74
CA GLU A 115 9.46 20.25 -11.83
C GLU A 115 9.55 19.04 -12.75
N ALA A 116 10.23 19.18 -13.89
CA ALA A 116 10.44 18.07 -14.82
C ALA A 116 11.33 16.98 -14.20
N TYR A 117 12.40 17.39 -13.53
CA TYR A 117 13.29 16.47 -12.82
C TYR A 117 12.59 15.77 -11.66
N GLU A 118 11.86 16.51 -10.81
CA GLU A 118 11.09 15.94 -9.73
C GLU A 118 10.05 14.92 -10.23
N LYS A 119 9.37 15.19 -11.35
CA LYS A 119 8.43 14.27 -11.98
C LYS A 119 9.10 12.94 -12.34
N VAL A 120 10.31 12.97 -12.88
CA VAL A 120 11.12 11.77 -13.19
C VAL A 120 11.43 11.00 -11.91
N LEU A 121 11.89 11.69 -10.85
CA LEU A 121 12.24 11.05 -9.57
C LEU A 121 11.03 10.40 -8.90
N ARG A 122 9.91 11.11 -8.86
CA ARG A 122 8.64 10.56 -8.32
C ARG A 122 8.21 9.31 -9.06
N ARG A 123 8.24 9.36 -10.39
CA ARG A 123 7.88 8.22 -11.23
C ARG A 123 8.82 7.04 -10.99
N SER A 124 10.13 7.30 -10.91
CA SER A 124 11.15 6.29 -10.65
C SER A 124 10.88 5.52 -9.35
N VAL A 125 10.59 6.22 -8.26
CA VAL A 125 10.29 5.57 -6.96
C VAL A 125 9.03 4.72 -7.03
N LEU A 126 7.95 5.23 -7.64
CA LEU A 126 6.71 4.47 -7.78
C LEU A 126 6.89 3.21 -8.64
N ASP A 127 7.57 3.36 -9.78
CA ASP A 127 7.83 2.26 -10.70
C ASP A 127 8.77 1.21 -10.10
N PHE A 128 9.78 1.64 -9.36
CA PHE A 128 10.68 0.75 -8.63
C PHE A 128 9.92 -0.18 -7.69
N VAL A 129 9.03 0.39 -6.86
CA VAL A 129 8.24 -0.42 -5.93
C VAL A 129 7.22 -1.27 -6.70
N ALA A 130 6.50 -0.70 -7.67
CA ALA A 130 5.52 -1.45 -8.47
C ALA A 130 6.15 -2.64 -9.22
N ALA A 131 7.42 -2.52 -9.63
CA ALA A 131 8.17 -3.58 -10.30
C ALA A 131 8.67 -4.70 -9.38
N GLY A 132 8.63 -4.50 -8.05
CA GLY A 132 9.04 -5.51 -7.07
C GLY A 132 10.06 -5.04 -6.04
N GLY A 133 10.53 -3.79 -6.13
CA GLY A 133 11.41 -3.20 -5.12
C GLY A 133 10.72 -3.06 -3.76
N GLY A 134 11.48 -3.28 -2.69
CA GLY A 134 10.99 -3.08 -1.32
C GLY A 134 11.02 -1.61 -0.91
N LEU A 135 9.99 -1.14 -0.17
CA LEU A 135 10.02 0.15 0.49
C LEU A 135 9.94 -0.04 2.01
N ILE A 136 10.89 0.53 2.72
CA ILE A 136 10.96 0.49 4.18
C ILE A 136 10.91 1.93 4.69
N GLY A 137 9.98 2.25 5.58
CA GLY A 137 9.88 3.56 6.20
C GLY A 137 10.16 3.49 7.70
N TYR A 138 11.08 4.34 8.18
CA TYR A 138 11.31 4.53 9.61
C TYR A 138 10.72 5.85 10.06
N HIS A 139 10.01 5.82 11.17
CA HIS A 139 9.49 6.94 11.96
C HIS A 139 8.98 8.10 11.08
N SER A 140 9.76 9.16 10.91
CA SER A 140 9.34 10.38 10.21
C SER A 140 9.30 10.27 8.68
N SER A 141 9.51 9.10 8.10
CA SER A 141 9.33 8.91 6.66
C SER A 141 7.92 9.31 6.17
N THR A 142 6.92 9.28 7.05
CA THR A 142 5.55 9.76 6.79
C THR A 142 5.36 11.27 6.97
N ASP A 143 6.34 11.98 7.58
CA ASP A 143 6.40 13.45 7.71
C ASP A 143 7.13 14.07 6.51
N SER A 144 6.85 13.55 5.32
CA SER A 144 7.61 13.85 4.10
C SER A 144 6.69 14.02 2.90
N ASN A 145 7.13 14.86 1.95
CA ASN A 145 6.54 14.97 0.61
C ASN A 145 5.02 15.17 0.57
N TYR A 146 4.46 15.99 1.44
CA TYR A 146 3.01 16.25 1.52
C TYR A 146 2.37 16.73 0.21
N HIS A 147 3.16 17.28 -0.69
CA HIS A 147 2.75 17.72 -2.02
C HIS A 147 2.73 16.59 -3.06
N TRP A 148 3.10 15.36 -2.66
CA TRP A 148 3.16 14.17 -3.51
C TRP A 148 2.22 13.09 -2.99
N GLU A 149 0.94 13.21 -3.36
CA GLU A 149 -0.15 12.37 -2.86
C GLU A 149 0.10 10.87 -3.05
N GLU A 150 0.70 10.47 -4.19
CA GLU A 150 1.01 9.07 -4.47
C GLU A 150 2.02 8.50 -3.47
N PHE A 151 2.95 9.29 -2.96
CA PHE A 151 3.88 8.86 -1.92
C PHE A 151 3.15 8.57 -0.60
N GLY A 152 2.19 9.42 -0.22
CA GLY A 152 1.37 9.20 0.97
C GLY A 152 0.59 7.88 0.87
N ARG A 153 0.02 7.59 -0.31
CA ARG A 153 -0.64 6.29 -0.54
C ARG A 153 0.34 5.13 -0.58
N LEU A 154 1.50 5.30 -1.20
CA LEU A 154 2.54 4.28 -1.25
C LEU A 154 3.01 3.88 0.15
N ILE A 155 3.41 4.85 0.99
CA ILE A 155 3.90 4.59 2.34
C ILE A 155 2.78 4.25 3.33
N GLY A 156 1.53 4.64 3.03
CA GLY A 156 0.34 4.26 3.78
C GLY A 156 -0.28 5.34 4.66
N GLY A 157 0.25 6.56 4.68
CA GLY A 157 -0.30 7.67 5.46
C GLY A 157 0.65 8.84 5.61
N TYR A 158 0.11 9.95 6.07
CA TYR A 158 0.90 11.12 6.43
C TYR A 158 0.83 11.40 7.93
N PHE A 159 1.95 11.86 8.46
CA PHE A 159 2.03 12.41 9.81
C PHE A 159 0.99 13.53 10.01
N ASN A 160 0.36 13.53 11.19
CA ASN A 160 -0.57 14.59 11.59
C ASN A 160 -0.11 15.32 12.85
N ALA A 161 0.30 14.59 13.88
CA ALA A 161 0.85 15.12 15.13
C ALA A 161 1.54 14.00 15.92
N HIS A 162 2.27 14.38 16.98
CA HIS A 162 2.99 13.47 17.89
C HIS A 162 2.65 13.73 19.37
N PRO A 163 1.43 13.38 19.82
CA PRO A 163 0.96 13.72 21.19
C PRO A 163 1.81 13.10 22.30
N TRP A 164 2.51 12.01 22.04
CA TRP A 164 3.29 11.28 23.02
C TRP A 164 4.78 11.31 22.69
N HIS A 165 5.59 11.75 23.64
CA HIS A 165 7.05 11.62 23.64
C HIS A 165 7.46 11.11 25.03
N GLU A 166 7.00 9.92 25.36
CA GLU A 166 7.07 9.34 26.70
C GLU A 166 6.97 7.80 26.61
N GLU A 167 7.00 7.13 27.75
CA GLU A 167 6.75 5.70 27.79
C GLU A 167 5.27 5.41 27.54
N ILE A 168 4.98 4.63 26.49
CA ILE A 168 3.63 4.23 26.07
C ILE A 168 3.45 2.71 26.09
N GLY A 169 2.21 2.25 26.13
CA GLY A 169 1.86 0.87 25.86
C GLY A 169 1.67 0.63 24.37
N VAL A 170 2.09 -0.54 23.92
CA VAL A 170 1.90 -1.03 22.55
C VAL A 170 1.07 -2.31 22.57
N VAL A 171 0.11 -2.44 21.67
CA VAL A 171 -0.62 -3.68 21.37
C VAL A 171 -0.07 -4.27 20.08
N VAL A 172 0.31 -5.53 20.11
CA VAL A 172 0.58 -6.36 18.93
C VAL A 172 -0.76 -6.90 18.45
N ASN A 173 -1.31 -6.35 17.38
CA ASN A 173 -2.68 -6.65 16.94
C ASN A 173 -2.85 -8.09 16.46
N GLU A 174 -1.80 -8.68 15.91
CA GLU A 174 -1.80 -10.02 15.34
C GLU A 174 -0.55 -10.80 15.78
N PRO A 175 -0.55 -11.36 17.00
CA PRO A 175 0.63 -12.04 17.56
C PRO A 175 1.13 -13.24 16.74
N LYS A 176 0.22 -13.86 15.95
CA LYS A 176 0.54 -15.02 15.08
C LYS A 176 0.98 -14.63 13.67
N HIS A 177 0.99 -13.33 13.36
CA HIS A 177 1.48 -12.87 12.06
C HIS A 177 3.01 -13.03 11.99
N PRO A 178 3.62 -13.49 10.87
CA PRO A 178 5.06 -13.78 10.78
C PRO A 178 5.97 -12.65 11.27
N LEU A 179 5.60 -11.39 11.00
CA LEU A 179 6.37 -10.23 11.48
C LEU A 179 6.18 -9.97 12.97
N SER A 180 5.10 -10.42 13.58
CA SER A 180 4.77 -10.18 14.98
C SER A 180 5.33 -11.23 15.95
N GLU A 181 5.75 -12.39 15.44
CA GLU A 181 6.26 -13.51 16.25
C GLU A 181 7.53 -13.18 17.07
N VAL A 182 8.21 -12.08 16.72
CA VAL A 182 9.37 -11.59 17.47
C VAL A 182 9.03 -11.06 18.86
N TYR A 183 7.75 -10.71 19.08
CA TYR A 183 7.28 -10.19 20.35
C TYR A 183 6.90 -11.32 21.31
N PRO A 184 7.44 -11.31 22.55
CA PRO A 184 7.17 -12.38 23.53
C PRO A 184 5.76 -12.29 24.14
N ALA A 185 5.07 -11.17 23.95
CA ALA A 185 3.74 -10.89 24.48
C ALA A 185 2.93 -10.01 23.54
N GLU A 186 1.61 -10.06 23.69
CA GLU A 186 0.67 -9.23 22.92
C GLU A 186 0.75 -7.74 23.29
N LYS A 187 1.37 -7.40 24.39
CA LYS A 187 1.56 -6.01 24.84
C LYS A 187 2.97 -5.82 25.40
N PHE A 188 3.53 -4.66 25.15
CA PHE A 188 4.80 -4.23 25.74
C PHE A 188 4.80 -2.72 25.98
N ARG A 189 5.83 -2.21 26.65
CA ARG A 189 6.03 -0.78 26.86
C ARG A 189 7.31 -0.32 26.18
N ILE A 190 7.29 0.92 25.67
CA ILE A 190 8.44 1.54 25.02
C ILE A 190 8.38 3.05 25.18
N THR A 191 9.54 3.69 25.23
CA THR A 191 9.66 5.15 25.24
C THR A 191 10.13 5.62 23.85
N ASP A 192 9.26 6.38 23.17
CA ASP A 192 9.61 7.04 21.91
C ASP A 192 8.64 8.21 21.66
N GLU A 193 8.80 8.91 20.54
CA GLU A 193 7.82 9.83 20.00
C GLU A 193 6.82 9.05 19.14
N ILE A 194 5.54 9.19 19.42
CA ILE A 194 4.49 8.42 18.78
C ILE A 194 3.60 9.33 17.93
N TYR A 195 3.49 8.97 16.66
CA TYR A 195 2.70 9.66 15.67
C TYR A 195 1.24 9.23 15.67
N GLN A 196 0.37 10.16 15.34
CA GLN A 196 -0.92 9.88 14.75
C GLN A 196 -0.92 10.28 13.28
N PHE A 197 -1.72 9.60 12.48
CA PHE A 197 -1.71 9.77 11.03
C PHE A 197 -3.02 10.35 10.53
N ARG A 198 -2.92 11.10 9.44
CA ARG A 198 -4.02 11.60 8.62
C ARG A 198 -4.06 10.89 7.27
N ASP A 199 -5.07 11.18 6.49
CA ASP A 199 -5.22 10.65 5.14
C ASP A 199 -3.90 10.71 4.35
N PRO A 200 -3.64 9.64 3.57
CA PRO A 200 -4.51 8.52 3.22
C PRO A 200 -4.46 7.31 4.17
N TYR A 201 -3.98 7.46 5.42
CA TYR A 201 -3.94 6.37 6.39
C TYR A 201 -5.34 5.80 6.64
N SER A 202 -5.48 4.48 6.47
CA SER A 202 -6.72 3.74 6.78
C SER A 202 -6.45 2.24 6.97
N ARG A 203 -7.06 1.64 8.01
CA ARG A 203 -7.09 0.18 8.17
C ARG A 203 -7.81 -0.55 7.04
N ASN A 204 -8.60 0.18 6.26
CA ASN A 204 -9.24 -0.39 5.07
C ASN A 204 -8.19 -0.67 3.97
N ALA A 205 -7.07 0.05 3.96
CA ALA A 205 -6.03 -0.02 2.93
C ALA A 205 -4.72 -0.67 3.40
N LEU A 206 -4.55 -0.89 4.72
CA LEU A 206 -3.29 -1.31 5.35
C LEU A 206 -3.49 -2.51 6.28
N ARG A 207 -2.47 -3.37 6.35
CA ARG A 207 -2.34 -4.39 7.40
C ARG A 207 -1.61 -3.80 8.60
N VAL A 208 -2.36 -3.37 9.61
CA VAL A 208 -1.79 -2.74 10.82
C VAL A 208 -1.39 -3.81 11.82
N LEU A 209 -0.10 -3.90 12.12
CA LEU A 209 0.48 -4.93 12.98
C LEU A 209 0.58 -4.51 14.45
N MET A 210 0.83 -3.22 14.70
CA MET A 210 0.94 -2.67 16.06
C MET A 210 0.17 -1.36 16.19
N THR A 211 -0.39 -1.14 17.38
CA THR A 211 -1.08 0.11 17.75
C THR A 211 -0.72 0.53 19.17
N LEU A 212 -0.94 1.82 19.45
CA LEU A 212 -0.90 2.36 20.79
C LEU A 212 -1.95 1.65 21.68
N ASP A 213 -1.56 1.23 22.88
CA ASP A 213 -2.49 0.78 23.90
C ASP A 213 -3.12 1.98 24.61
N THR A 214 -4.29 2.38 24.14
CA THR A 214 -5.01 3.54 24.69
C THR A 214 -5.47 3.34 26.14
N GLN A 215 -5.51 2.10 26.63
CA GLN A 215 -5.90 1.80 28.01
C GLN A 215 -4.77 2.02 29.02
N SER A 216 -3.51 1.80 28.58
CA SER A 216 -2.34 1.93 29.45
C SER A 216 -1.48 3.18 29.15
N THR A 217 -1.85 3.96 28.15
CA THR A 217 -1.18 5.21 27.76
C THR A 217 -1.98 6.42 28.20
N ASN A 218 -1.30 7.51 28.54
CA ASN A 218 -1.96 8.78 28.86
C ASN A 218 -2.65 9.40 27.65
N MET A 219 -3.96 9.27 27.58
CA MET A 219 -4.79 9.83 26.50
C MET A 219 -5.25 11.28 26.74
N LYS A 220 -4.82 11.91 27.82
CA LYS A 220 -5.16 13.33 28.13
C LYS A 220 -4.13 14.27 27.51
N LYS A 221 -4.12 14.36 26.18
CA LYS A 221 -3.23 15.23 25.41
C LYS A 221 -4.06 16.19 24.56
N ASN A 222 -3.57 17.42 24.37
CA ASN A 222 -4.32 18.49 23.68
C ASN A 222 -4.31 18.32 22.15
N ASP A 223 -3.33 17.63 21.59
CA ASP A 223 -3.07 17.50 20.15
C ASP A 223 -3.43 16.11 19.61
N ILE A 224 -4.30 15.38 20.29
CA ILE A 224 -4.96 14.20 19.73
C ILE A 224 -6.07 14.67 18.78
N HIS A 225 -5.89 14.41 17.50
CA HIS A 225 -6.84 14.81 16.45
C HIS A 225 -7.75 13.66 16.00
N ARG A 226 -7.32 12.39 16.22
CA ARG A 226 -8.10 11.21 15.85
C ARG A 226 -9.18 10.93 16.90
N THR A 227 -10.40 10.67 16.42
CA THR A 227 -11.58 10.37 17.27
C THR A 227 -11.96 8.89 17.26
N ASP A 228 -11.33 8.09 16.38
CA ASP A 228 -11.60 6.66 16.20
C ASP A 228 -10.71 5.75 17.07
N SER A 229 -9.85 6.35 17.89
CA SER A 229 -8.86 5.63 18.74
C SER A 229 -7.91 4.72 17.97
N ASP A 230 -7.72 4.94 16.68
CA ASP A 230 -6.82 4.17 15.84
C ASP A 230 -5.45 4.87 15.70
N PHE A 231 -4.51 4.51 16.56
CA PHE A 231 -3.14 5.04 16.56
C PHE A 231 -2.16 3.94 16.18
N ALA A 232 -1.99 3.73 14.87
CA ALA A 232 -1.07 2.72 14.37
C ALA A 232 0.39 3.06 14.72
N ILE A 233 1.20 2.02 14.97
CA ILE A 233 2.64 2.12 15.17
C ILE A 233 3.40 1.44 14.04
N SER A 234 2.81 0.41 13.43
CA SER A 234 3.43 -0.27 12.29
C SER A 234 2.40 -0.93 11.39
N TRP A 235 2.73 -0.96 10.10
CA TRP A 235 1.91 -1.64 9.09
C TRP A 235 2.74 -2.15 7.92
N ILE A 236 2.10 -3.03 7.16
CA ILE A 236 2.60 -3.52 5.87
C ILE A 236 1.51 -3.39 4.80
N ARG A 237 1.93 -3.38 3.55
CA ARG A 237 1.07 -3.51 2.37
C ARG A 237 1.86 -4.01 1.17
N THR A 238 1.17 -4.39 0.11
CA THR A 238 1.76 -4.56 -1.24
C THR A 238 1.53 -3.31 -2.09
N TYR A 239 2.33 -3.12 -3.13
CA TYR A 239 2.16 -2.09 -4.15
C TYR A 239 2.71 -2.61 -5.49
N GLY A 240 1.85 -3.01 -6.41
CA GLY A 240 2.26 -3.82 -7.53
C GLY A 240 2.95 -5.11 -7.04
N LYS A 241 4.09 -5.46 -7.61
CA LYS A 241 4.89 -6.62 -7.19
C LYS A 241 5.71 -6.35 -5.91
N GLY A 242 5.87 -5.08 -5.52
CA GLY A 242 6.67 -4.69 -4.37
C GLY A 242 5.91 -4.73 -3.06
N ARG A 243 6.64 -4.56 -1.97
CA ARG A 243 6.16 -4.64 -0.60
C ARG A 243 6.61 -3.43 0.20
N VAL A 244 5.77 -2.96 1.08
CA VAL A 244 6.03 -1.81 1.94
C VAL A 244 5.93 -2.23 3.39
N PHE A 245 6.95 -1.89 4.16
CA PHE A 245 6.97 -1.99 5.61
C PHE A 245 7.17 -0.59 6.21
N TYR A 246 6.37 -0.23 7.19
CA TYR A 246 6.53 0.99 7.96
C TYR A 246 6.56 0.70 9.45
N GLY A 247 7.55 1.29 10.15
CA GLY A 247 7.66 1.30 11.60
C GLY A 247 7.79 2.73 12.12
N SER A 248 6.83 3.16 12.96
CA SER A 248 6.78 4.52 13.52
C SER A 248 7.82 4.77 14.62
N LEU A 249 8.43 3.74 15.18
CA LEU A 249 9.46 3.88 16.20
C LEU A 249 10.78 4.32 15.56
N GLY A 250 11.53 5.21 16.23
CA GLY A 250 12.84 5.65 15.74
C GLY A 250 13.13 7.15 15.87
N HIS A 251 12.28 7.91 16.59
CA HIS A 251 12.64 9.29 16.97
C HIS A 251 13.85 9.29 17.90
N ARG A 252 13.79 8.46 18.92
CA ARG A 252 14.85 8.32 19.88
C ARG A 252 15.95 7.38 19.34
N GLU A 253 17.19 7.74 19.61
CA GLU A 253 18.35 6.96 19.21
C GLU A 253 18.35 5.56 19.82
N GLU A 254 17.81 5.43 21.06
CA GLU A 254 17.71 4.20 21.83
C GLU A 254 16.89 3.10 21.14
N ILE A 255 16.01 3.45 20.23
CA ILE A 255 15.26 2.50 19.43
C ILE A 255 16.20 1.61 18.60
N PHE A 256 17.29 2.20 18.07
CA PHE A 256 18.23 1.50 17.19
C PHE A 256 19.23 0.58 17.91
N TRP A 257 19.17 0.53 19.25
CA TRP A 257 19.85 -0.52 20.05
C TRP A 257 18.90 -1.27 21.00
N ASN A 258 17.60 -1.25 20.71
CA ASN A 258 16.65 -2.13 21.35
C ASN A 258 16.59 -3.47 20.60
N PRO A 259 17.02 -4.60 21.21
CA PRO A 259 17.15 -5.86 20.48
C PRO A 259 15.80 -6.45 20.02
N MET A 260 14.69 -6.11 20.70
CA MET A 260 13.35 -6.53 20.26
C MET A 260 12.92 -5.78 19.01
N ILE A 261 13.12 -4.45 18.97
CA ILE A 261 12.76 -3.63 17.81
C ILE A 261 13.69 -3.97 16.63
N MET A 262 14.99 -4.21 16.86
CA MET A 262 15.91 -4.58 15.78
C MET A 262 15.55 -5.92 15.14
N ARG A 263 15.08 -6.91 15.91
CA ARG A 263 14.54 -8.15 15.32
C ARG A 263 13.28 -7.89 14.47
N TYR A 264 12.40 -7.03 14.96
CA TYR A 264 11.19 -6.66 14.19
C TYR A 264 11.55 -5.92 12.90
N TYR A 265 12.50 -4.99 12.94
CA TYR A 265 12.95 -4.26 11.76
C TYR A 265 13.67 -5.17 10.75
N ARG A 266 14.48 -6.14 11.23
CA ARG A 266 15.03 -7.19 10.35
C ARG A 266 13.92 -7.91 9.60
N ASP A 267 12.88 -8.35 10.30
CA ASP A 267 11.78 -9.09 9.69
C ASP A 267 10.97 -8.22 8.71
N GLY A 268 10.74 -6.94 9.07
CA GLY A 268 10.12 -5.96 8.18
C GLY A 268 10.93 -5.66 6.92
N ILE A 269 12.26 -5.56 7.03
CA ILE A 269 13.15 -5.40 5.88
C ILE A 269 13.10 -6.65 4.99
N GLN A 270 13.23 -7.85 5.55
CA GLN A 270 13.17 -9.09 4.75
C GLN A 270 11.78 -9.32 4.13
N TYR A 271 10.70 -8.89 4.79
CA TYR A 271 9.38 -8.85 4.17
C TYR A 271 9.35 -7.91 2.95
N ALA A 272 9.83 -6.68 3.12
CA ALA A 272 9.86 -5.70 2.03
C ALA A 272 10.72 -6.17 0.85
N LEU A 273 11.83 -6.85 1.13
CA LEU A 273 12.71 -7.45 0.12
C LEU A 273 12.14 -8.71 -0.56
N GLY A 274 10.99 -9.20 -0.09
CA GLY A 274 10.36 -10.40 -0.64
C GLY A 274 10.94 -11.73 -0.13
N ASP A 275 11.84 -11.71 0.85
CA ASP A 275 12.44 -12.91 1.41
C ASP A 275 11.55 -13.58 2.45
N LEU A 276 10.85 -12.78 3.27
CA LEU A 276 9.89 -13.25 4.27
C LEU A 276 8.45 -13.12 3.75
N GLU A 277 7.78 -14.24 3.57
CA GLU A 277 6.37 -14.25 3.18
C GLU A 277 5.46 -13.91 4.35
N ALA A 278 4.51 -13.00 4.12
CA ALA A 278 3.48 -12.63 5.09
C ALA A 278 2.22 -12.12 4.38
N ASP A 279 1.05 -12.36 4.96
CA ASP A 279 -0.21 -11.82 4.44
C ASP A 279 -0.30 -10.32 4.69
N ALA A 280 -0.47 -9.56 3.62
CA ALA A 280 -0.58 -8.11 3.63
C ALA A 280 -1.99 -7.59 3.28
N LEU A 281 -2.99 -8.47 3.24
CA LEU A 281 -4.38 -8.02 3.06
C LEU A 281 -4.75 -7.04 4.17
N PRO A 282 -5.40 -5.91 3.86
CA PRO A 282 -5.74 -4.89 4.86
C PRO A 282 -6.50 -5.44 6.07
N SER A 283 -6.28 -4.86 7.24
CA SER A 283 -6.89 -5.31 8.50
C SER A 283 -8.41 -5.36 8.42
N ALA A 284 -9.06 -4.42 7.71
CA ALA A 284 -10.51 -4.44 7.54
C ALA A 284 -11.00 -5.54 6.60
N VAL A 285 -10.16 -6.00 5.65
CA VAL A 285 -10.49 -7.12 4.74
C VAL A 285 -10.46 -8.45 5.48
N VAL A 286 -9.47 -8.66 6.34
CA VAL A 286 -9.33 -9.92 7.09
C VAL A 286 -10.26 -10.00 8.30
N ASN A 287 -10.69 -8.86 8.85
CA ASN A 287 -11.71 -8.87 9.89
C ASN A 287 -13.08 -9.29 9.31
N PRO A 288 -13.65 -10.42 9.73
CA PRO A 288 -14.90 -10.93 9.17
C PRO A 288 -16.14 -10.12 9.55
N GLU A 289 -16.05 -9.26 10.57
CA GLU A 289 -17.17 -8.47 11.05
C GLU A 289 -17.68 -7.47 10.00
N GLY A 290 -18.99 -7.33 9.90
CA GLY A 290 -19.66 -6.36 9.03
C GLY A 290 -19.81 -6.81 7.57
N TYR A 291 -19.28 -7.98 7.17
CA TYR A 291 -19.56 -8.52 5.85
C TYR A 291 -20.98 -9.08 5.73
N LYS A 292 -21.62 -8.80 4.60
CA LYS A 292 -22.88 -9.39 4.15
C LYS A 292 -22.58 -10.25 2.92
N ALA A 293 -23.03 -11.51 2.92
CA ALA A 293 -22.97 -12.34 1.72
C ALA A 293 -23.93 -11.79 0.66
N LEU A 294 -23.41 -11.58 -0.54
CA LEU A 294 -24.21 -11.30 -1.74
C LEU A 294 -24.46 -12.58 -2.54
N PHE A 295 -23.51 -13.51 -2.50
CA PHE A 295 -23.62 -14.84 -3.08
C PHE A 295 -22.61 -15.79 -2.42
N ASP A 296 -23.13 -16.92 -1.92
CA ASP A 296 -22.39 -17.97 -1.19
C ASP A 296 -22.58 -19.37 -1.79
N GLY A 297 -23.09 -19.46 -3.03
CA GLY A 297 -23.42 -20.70 -3.72
C GLY A 297 -24.92 -21.06 -3.64
N GLY A 298 -25.71 -20.25 -2.94
CA GLY A 298 -27.14 -20.48 -2.74
C GLY A 298 -28.03 -19.61 -3.63
N LYS A 299 -28.82 -18.76 -2.99
CA LYS A 299 -29.84 -17.92 -3.65
C LYS A 299 -29.28 -16.64 -4.26
N LEU A 300 -30.00 -16.11 -5.25
CA LEU A 300 -29.69 -14.84 -5.92
C LEU A 300 -30.59 -13.70 -5.44
N ASP A 301 -31.12 -13.74 -4.23
CA ASP A 301 -32.09 -12.77 -3.69
C ASP A 301 -31.51 -11.35 -3.59
N ALA A 302 -30.19 -11.21 -3.44
CA ALA A 302 -29.49 -9.91 -3.42
C ALA A 302 -29.36 -9.28 -4.81
N TRP A 303 -29.72 -10.01 -5.87
CA TRP A 303 -29.43 -9.63 -7.25
C TRP A 303 -30.70 -9.37 -8.07
N GLN A 304 -30.53 -8.59 -9.12
CA GLN A 304 -31.50 -8.35 -10.18
C GLN A 304 -30.82 -8.50 -11.55
N PHE A 305 -31.45 -9.24 -12.44
CA PHE A 305 -30.93 -9.56 -13.78
C PHE A 305 -32.08 -10.01 -14.68
N ARG A 306 -31.80 -10.10 -15.99
CA ARG A 306 -32.76 -10.60 -16.97
C ARG A 306 -33.01 -12.11 -16.74
N GLU A 307 -34.21 -12.55 -16.94
CA GLU A 307 -34.58 -13.98 -16.86
C GLU A 307 -33.67 -14.85 -17.75
N GLY A 308 -33.12 -15.92 -17.18
CA GLY A 308 -32.16 -16.81 -17.83
C GLY A 308 -30.77 -16.19 -18.05
N GLY A 309 -30.52 -14.94 -17.61
CA GLY A 309 -29.24 -14.27 -17.79
C GLY A 309 -28.12 -14.79 -16.89
N TRP A 310 -28.46 -15.17 -15.65
CA TRP A 310 -27.51 -15.70 -14.68
C TRP A 310 -28.13 -16.87 -13.92
N SER A 311 -27.32 -17.83 -13.53
CA SER A 311 -27.77 -19.01 -12.78
C SER A 311 -26.66 -19.55 -11.89
N VAL A 312 -27.02 -20.37 -10.94
CA VAL A 312 -26.06 -21.16 -10.14
C VAL A 312 -25.78 -22.43 -10.90
N ASP A 313 -24.51 -22.72 -11.17
CA ASP A 313 -24.10 -23.95 -11.86
C ASP A 313 -24.02 -25.16 -10.92
N GLY A 314 -23.65 -26.31 -11.46
CA GLY A 314 -23.55 -27.57 -10.69
C GLY A 314 -22.42 -27.58 -9.65
N GLU A 315 -21.49 -26.62 -9.69
CA GLU A 315 -20.40 -26.44 -8.74
C GLU A 315 -20.72 -25.38 -7.66
N GLY A 316 -21.92 -24.80 -7.68
CA GLY A 316 -22.35 -23.74 -6.76
C GLY A 316 -21.76 -22.37 -7.11
N SER A 317 -21.36 -22.15 -8.37
CA SER A 317 -20.84 -20.86 -8.83
C SER A 317 -21.91 -20.07 -9.57
N LEU A 318 -21.90 -18.76 -9.43
CA LEU A 318 -22.71 -17.85 -10.24
C LEU A 318 -22.11 -17.77 -11.65
N ALA A 319 -22.85 -18.23 -12.64
CA ALA A 319 -22.39 -18.34 -14.01
C ALA A 319 -23.32 -17.55 -14.96
N LEU A 320 -22.73 -17.03 -16.05
CA LEU A 320 -23.47 -16.39 -17.12
C LEU A 320 -24.34 -17.44 -17.83
N GLY A 321 -25.65 -17.18 -17.89
CA GLY A 321 -26.63 -18.01 -18.55
C GLY A 321 -26.87 -17.63 -20.02
N LYS A 322 -27.67 -18.42 -20.73
CA LYS A 322 -27.96 -18.22 -22.16
C LYS A 322 -28.80 -16.95 -22.44
N GLY A 323 -29.52 -16.43 -21.44
CA GLY A 323 -30.33 -15.23 -21.55
C GLY A 323 -29.49 -13.93 -21.67
N GLY A 324 -28.25 -13.99 -21.23
CA GLY A 324 -27.33 -12.87 -21.26
C GLY A 324 -27.75 -11.68 -20.39
N GLY A 325 -27.02 -10.57 -20.52
CA GLY A 325 -27.28 -9.33 -19.80
C GLY A 325 -26.50 -9.22 -18.48
N TYR A 326 -26.37 -8.00 -17.98
CA TYR A 326 -25.66 -7.72 -16.74
C TYR A 326 -26.47 -8.15 -15.52
N ILE A 327 -25.77 -8.43 -14.42
CA ILE A 327 -26.37 -8.66 -13.12
C ILE A 327 -25.99 -7.54 -12.16
N TRP A 328 -26.93 -7.09 -11.34
CA TRP A 328 -26.75 -5.96 -10.43
C TRP A 328 -27.24 -6.29 -9.03
N THR A 329 -26.60 -5.77 -8.02
CA THR A 329 -27.15 -5.82 -6.66
C THR A 329 -28.46 -5.03 -6.58
N ARG A 330 -29.39 -5.45 -5.69
CA ARG A 330 -30.59 -4.67 -5.39
C ARG A 330 -30.28 -3.43 -4.55
N GLU A 331 -29.31 -3.54 -3.65
CA GLU A 331 -28.80 -2.43 -2.84
C GLU A 331 -27.70 -1.67 -3.56
N ALA A 332 -27.61 -0.37 -3.27
CA ALA A 332 -26.56 0.53 -3.77
C ALA A 332 -25.59 0.85 -2.63
N TYR A 333 -24.29 0.91 -2.94
CA TYR A 333 -23.20 1.10 -1.99
C TYR A 333 -22.40 2.35 -2.34
N GLU A 334 -21.93 3.05 -1.32
CA GLU A 334 -21.10 4.25 -1.45
C GLU A 334 -19.64 3.95 -1.06
N ASN A 335 -19.39 3.72 0.21
CA ASN A 335 -18.12 3.26 0.73
C ASN A 335 -18.26 1.79 1.10
N PHE A 336 -17.32 0.95 0.67
CA PHE A 336 -17.42 -0.49 0.87
C PHE A 336 -16.11 -1.22 0.63
N ILE A 337 -16.05 -2.44 1.13
CA ILE A 337 -15.12 -3.48 0.70
C ILE A 337 -15.96 -4.55 0.00
N LEU A 338 -15.71 -4.78 -1.30
CA LEU A 338 -16.25 -5.90 -2.06
C LEU A 338 -15.16 -6.96 -2.15
N ASP A 339 -15.44 -8.17 -1.68
CA ASP A 339 -14.51 -9.31 -1.71
C ASP A 339 -15.19 -10.45 -2.45
N LEU A 340 -14.56 -10.93 -3.50
CA LEU A 340 -15.10 -11.95 -4.38
C LEU A 340 -14.02 -12.85 -4.98
N GLU A 341 -14.43 -14.00 -5.48
CA GLU A 341 -13.61 -14.82 -6.36
C GLU A 341 -14.27 -14.92 -7.74
N PHE A 342 -13.44 -14.88 -8.78
CA PHE A 342 -13.87 -15.11 -10.16
C PHE A 342 -12.96 -16.09 -10.89
N LYS A 343 -13.51 -16.77 -11.89
CA LYS A 343 -12.81 -17.68 -12.79
C LYS A 343 -13.10 -17.26 -14.22
N ALA A 344 -12.07 -16.93 -14.99
CA ALA A 344 -12.15 -16.51 -16.39
C ALA A 344 -11.94 -17.71 -17.32
N ALA A 345 -12.77 -17.87 -18.33
CA ALA A 345 -12.51 -18.80 -19.43
C ALA A 345 -11.37 -18.30 -20.33
N PRO A 346 -10.78 -19.13 -21.20
CA PRO A 346 -9.89 -18.65 -22.25
C PRO A 346 -10.56 -17.56 -23.09
N GLN A 347 -9.83 -16.48 -23.36
CA GLN A 347 -10.33 -15.29 -24.07
C GLN A 347 -11.50 -14.59 -23.37
N CYS A 348 -11.69 -14.80 -22.07
CA CYS A 348 -12.73 -14.14 -21.29
C CYS A 348 -12.60 -12.62 -21.36
N ASN A 349 -13.75 -11.95 -21.50
CA ASN A 349 -13.94 -10.53 -21.30
C ASN A 349 -15.18 -10.34 -20.43
N SER A 350 -15.01 -9.70 -19.27
CA SER A 350 -16.05 -9.36 -18.32
C SER A 350 -15.57 -8.17 -17.47
N GLY A 351 -16.37 -7.76 -16.48
CA GLY A 351 -16.03 -6.65 -15.60
C GLY A 351 -16.79 -6.71 -14.29
N VAL A 352 -16.18 -6.18 -13.24
CA VAL A 352 -16.81 -5.92 -11.95
C VAL A 352 -17.16 -4.45 -11.86
N PHE A 353 -18.43 -4.14 -12.02
CA PHE A 353 -18.94 -2.78 -11.86
C PHE A 353 -19.16 -2.42 -10.40
N PHE A 354 -18.93 -1.16 -10.09
CA PHE A 354 -19.21 -0.58 -8.78
C PHE A 354 -19.59 0.90 -8.87
N ARG A 355 -20.34 1.37 -7.88
CA ARG A 355 -20.93 2.73 -7.88
C ARG A 355 -21.62 3.02 -9.23
N ALA A 356 -22.21 2.00 -9.84
CA ALA A 356 -22.70 2.06 -11.19
C ALA A 356 -24.22 2.27 -11.25
N SER A 357 -24.67 2.93 -12.33
CA SER A 357 -26.08 3.01 -12.72
C SER A 357 -26.43 1.88 -13.68
N PRO A 358 -27.33 0.95 -13.35
CA PRO A 358 -27.73 -0.12 -14.26
C PRO A 358 -28.25 0.35 -15.62
N GLY A 359 -28.86 1.55 -15.69
CA GLY A 359 -29.35 2.14 -16.94
C GLY A 359 -28.27 2.79 -17.81
N ASN A 360 -27.09 3.08 -17.25
CA ASN A 360 -25.96 3.67 -17.97
C ASN A 360 -24.62 3.23 -17.36
N PRO A 361 -24.28 1.93 -17.34
CA PRO A 361 -23.13 1.42 -16.62
C PRO A 361 -21.79 1.93 -17.16
N VAL A 362 -21.71 2.20 -18.46
CA VAL A 362 -20.46 2.59 -19.15
C VAL A 362 -20.04 4.02 -18.81
N GLN A 363 -20.99 4.92 -18.59
CA GLN A 363 -20.75 6.34 -18.32
C GLN A 363 -21.15 6.75 -16.89
N GLY A 364 -21.94 5.94 -16.19
CA GLY A 364 -22.51 6.27 -14.89
C GLY A 364 -21.96 5.39 -13.75
N GLY A 365 -20.71 4.99 -13.83
CA GLY A 365 -20.06 4.18 -12.80
C GLY A 365 -18.64 3.78 -13.18
N PHE A 366 -18.07 2.88 -12.39
CA PHE A 366 -16.71 2.39 -12.57
C PHE A 366 -16.72 0.88 -12.82
N GLU A 367 -15.67 0.41 -13.48
CA GLU A 367 -15.49 -0.99 -13.83
C GLU A 367 -14.04 -1.43 -13.56
N ILE A 368 -13.86 -2.54 -12.86
CA ILE A 368 -12.57 -3.25 -12.84
C ILE A 368 -12.65 -4.37 -13.88
N GLN A 369 -11.75 -4.29 -14.84
CA GLN A 369 -11.72 -5.23 -15.96
C GLN A 369 -11.41 -6.66 -15.48
N VAL A 370 -12.18 -7.61 -15.99
CA VAL A 370 -11.93 -9.06 -15.88
C VAL A 370 -11.64 -9.57 -17.28
N MET A 371 -10.39 -9.97 -17.53
CA MET A 371 -9.94 -10.42 -18.85
C MET A 371 -8.90 -11.52 -18.70
N ASP A 372 -8.86 -12.45 -19.67
CA ASP A 372 -7.78 -13.45 -19.75
C ASP A 372 -6.49 -12.81 -20.25
N THR A 373 -5.71 -12.28 -19.30
CA THR A 373 -4.42 -11.61 -19.58
C THR A 373 -3.28 -12.18 -18.77
N ALA A 374 -3.42 -13.43 -18.28
CA ALA A 374 -2.36 -14.10 -17.51
C ALA A 374 -1.02 -14.08 -18.26
N GLY A 375 0.06 -13.76 -17.56
CA GLY A 375 1.42 -13.69 -18.14
C GLY A 375 1.74 -12.43 -18.93
N LYS A 376 0.82 -11.48 -19.11
CA LYS A 376 1.10 -10.20 -19.76
C LYS A 376 1.97 -9.32 -18.84
N GLU A 377 3.19 -8.99 -19.28
CA GLU A 377 4.16 -8.24 -18.44
C GLU A 377 3.78 -6.78 -18.21
N ASN A 378 3.29 -6.09 -19.25
CA ASN A 378 2.94 -4.67 -19.22
C ASN A 378 1.44 -4.50 -19.46
N PRO A 379 0.60 -4.65 -18.42
CA PRO A 379 -0.84 -4.50 -18.57
C PRO A 379 -1.22 -3.04 -18.86
N GLY A 380 -2.17 -2.85 -19.78
CA GLY A 380 -2.71 -1.55 -20.14
C GLY A 380 -4.04 -1.27 -19.45
N LYS A 381 -4.62 -0.12 -19.75
CA LYS A 381 -5.90 0.35 -19.16
C LYS A 381 -7.16 -0.44 -19.58
N HIS A 382 -7.00 -1.49 -20.39
CA HIS A 382 -8.08 -2.41 -20.80
C HIS A 382 -7.79 -3.86 -20.39
N ASP A 383 -6.70 -4.12 -19.67
CA ASP A 383 -6.33 -5.45 -19.20
C ASP A 383 -6.93 -5.76 -17.83
N ALA A 384 -6.87 -7.01 -17.41
CA ALA A 384 -7.41 -7.44 -16.13
C ALA A 384 -6.90 -6.60 -14.97
N GLY A 385 -7.81 -6.15 -14.10
CA GLY A 385 -7.51 -5.29 -12.97
C GLY A 385 -7.38 -3.80 -13.29
N ALA A 386 -7.49 -3.38 -14.55
CA ALA A 386 -7.57 -1.97 -14.89
C ALA A 386 -8.84 -1.33 -14.30
N LEU A 387 -8.72 -0.11 -13.80
CA LEU A 387 -9.87 0.79 -13.74
C LEU A 387 -10.16 1.17 -15.18
N TYR A 388 -11.15 0.51 -15.80
CA TYR A 388 -11.31 0.42 -17.23
C TYR A 388 -11.23 1.76 -17.94
N ASP A 389 -10.31 1.87 -18.90
CA ASP A 389 -9.98 3.04 -19.71
C ASP A 389 -9.45 4.27 -18.94
N ALA A 390 -9.42 4.21 -17.60
CA ALA A 390 -8.95 5.30 -16.74
C ALA A 390 -7.55 5.07 -16.18
N SER A 391 -7.22 3.86 -15.69
CA SER A 391 -5.93 3.55 -15.10
C SER A 391 -5.50 2.11 -15.37
N ALA A 392 -4.29 1.93 -15.88
CA ALA A 392 -3.68 0.61 -15.99
C ALA A 392 -3.35 0.05 -14.60
N PRO A 393 -3.39 -1.27 -14.41
CA PRO A 393 -2.96 -1.85 -13.15
C PRO A 393 -1.44 -1.71 -12.96
N LEU A 394 -1.00 -1.58 -11.71
CA LEU A 394 0.42 -1.48 -11.33
C LEU A 394 1.22 -2.72 -11.74
N ALA A 395 0.57 -3.88 -11.76
CA ALA A 395 1.14 -5.14 -12.21
C ALA A 395 0.01 -6.10 -12.61
N ASN A 396 0.35 -7.11 -13.41
CA ASN A 396 -0.57 -8.19 -13.72
C ASN A 396 -0.46 -9.29 -12.65
N ALA A 397 -1.57 -9.54 -11.95
CA ALA A 397 -1.69 -10.57 -10.93
C ALA A 397 -2.68 -11.70 -11.33
N MET A 398 -3.12 -11.75 -12.58
CA MET A 398 -4.03 -12.78 -13.08
C MET A 398 -3.39 -14.16 -13.09
N LYS A 399 -4.12 -15.15 -12.61
CA LYS A 399 -3.82 -16.56 -12.81
C LYS A 399 -4.30 -17.01 -14.19
N PRO A 400 -3.76 -18.12 -14.71
CA PRO A 400 -4.20 -18.71 -15.98
C PRO A 400 -5.71 -18.93 -16.07
N ALA A 401 -6.24 -18.88 -17.29
CA ALA A 401 -7.66 -19.15 -17.53
C ALA A 401 -8.07 -20.52 -16.93
N GLY A 402 -9.25 -20.57 -16.32
CA GLY A 402 -9.76 -21.73 -15.61
C GLY A 402 -9.38 -21.80 -14.13
N GLU A 403 -8.47 -20.93 -13.65
CA GLU A 403 -8.13 -20.83 -12.25
C GLU A 403 -8.96 -19.75 -11.52
N TRP A 404 -9.22 -19.98 -10.22
CA TRP A 404 -9.89 -19.01 -9.37
C TRP A 404 -8.95 -17.87 -8.95
N ASN A 405 -9.39 -16.66 -9.19
CA ASN A 405 -8.75 -15.40 -8.75
C ASN A 405 -9.58 -14.76 -7.64
N ARG A 406 -8.93 -14.24 -6.61
CA ARG A 406 -9.60 -13.41 -5.59
C ARG A 406 -9.38 -11.95 -5.88
N MET A 407 -10.46 -11.18 -5.92
CA MET A 407 -10.44 -9.72 -6.09
C MET A 407 -11.08 -9.06 -4.87
N VAL A 408 -10.41 -8.02 -4.37
CA VAL A 408 -10.97 -7.14 -3.35
C VAL A 408 -10.98 -5.72 -3.92
N VAL A 409 -12.16 -5.08 -3.91
CA VAL A 409 -12.32 -3.67 -4.30
C VAL A 409 -12.69 -2.88 -3.05
N ILE A 410 -11.89 -1.88 -2.72
CA ILE A 410 -12.09 -1.01 -1.56
C ILE A 410 -12.37 0.39 -2.07
N CYS A 411 -13.54 0.93 -1.72
CA CYS A 411 -13.94 2.29 -2.02
C CYS A 411 -14.16 3.07 -0.72
N SER A 412 -13.43 4.16 -0.54
CA SER A 412 -13.56 5.06 0.61
C SER A 412 -13.46 6.52 0.12
N GLY A 413 -14.57 7.23 0.06
CA GLY A 413 -14.63 8.55 -0.59
C GLY A 413 -14.11 8.49 -2.03
N PRO A 414 -13.12 9.30 -2.41
CA PRO A 414 -12.53 9.29 -3.75
C PRO A 414 -11.49 8.18 -3.96
N LEU A 415 -11.07 7.50 -2.90
CA LEU A 415 -10.01 6.49 -2.97
C LEU A 415 -10.59 5.15 -3.44
N ILE A 416 -9.93 4.56 -4.42
CA ILE A 416 -10.21 3.21 -4.93
C ILE A 416 -8.92 2.41 -4.86
N GLN A 417 -8.95 1.31 -4.12
CA GLN A 417 -7.88 0.31 -4.09
C GLN A 417 -8.42 -1.02 -4.61
N VAL A 418 -7.65 -1.69 -5.46
CA VAL A 418 -7.98 -3.04 -5.93
C VAL A 418 -6.83 -3.97 -5.60
N ILE A 419 -7.17 -5.09 -4.98
CA ILE A 419 -6.24 -6.16 -4.65
C ILE A 419 -6.65 -7.39 -5.47
N LEU A 420 -5.74 -7.90 -6.27
CA LEU A 420 -5.94 -9.13 -7.05
C LEU A 420 -4.91 -10.17 -6.59
N ASN A 421 -5.39 -11.31 -6.11
CA ASN A 421 -4.55 -12.41 -5.60
C ASN A 421 -3.50 -11.96 -4.55
N GLY A 422 -3.90 -11.04 -3.65
CA GLY A 422 -3.04 -10.51 -2.58
C GLY A 422 -2.14 -9.33 -2.98
N MET A 423 -2.15 -8.94 -4.25
CA MET A 423 -1.35 -7.83 -4.79
C MET A 423 -2.22 -6.60 -4.99
N VAL A 424 -1.85 -5.45 -4.43
CA VAL A 424 -2.48 -4.16 -4.73
C VAL A 424 -2.12 -3.77 -6.16
N ILE A 425 -3.10 -3.76 -7.04
CA ILE A 425 -2.93 -3.46 -8.47
C ILE A 425 -3.53 -2.13 -8.88
N GLN A 426 -4.42 -1.56 -8.07
CA GLN A 426 -4.91 -0.18 -8.21
C GLN A 426 -4.86 0.51 -6.87
N ASP A 427 -4.41 1.76 -6.88
CA ASP A 427 -4.39 2.63 -5.71
C ASP A 427 -4.52 4.08 -6.19
N VAL A 428 -5.75 4.50 -6.44
CA VAL A 428 -6.05 5.76 -7.13
C VAL A 428 -6.98 6.65 -6.32
N ASN A 429 -6.80 7.96 -6.48
CA ASN A 429 -7.75 8.99 -6.07
C ASN A 429 -8.47 9.51 -7.31
N ILE A 430 -9.76 9.19 -7.46
CA ILE A 430 -10.53 9.55 -8.68
C ILE A 430 -10.83 11.04 -8.79
N ASP A 431 -10.60 11.86 -7.74
CA ASP A 431 -10.70 13.31 -7.83
C ASP A 431 -9.61 13.92 -8.72
N ARG A 432 -8.56 13.17 -9.04
CA ARG A 432 -7.52 13.58 -10.00
C ARG A 432 -7.98 13.52 -11.46
N TRP A 433 -9.08 12.81 -11.78
CA TRP A 433 -9.71 12.83 -13.10
C TRP A 433 -10.71 13.97 -13.16
N ASP A 434 -10.21 15.20 -13.20
CA ASP A 434 -10.97 16.43 -13.13
C ASP A 434 -11.41 16.98 -14.50
N THR A 435 -10.99 16.33 -15.58
CA THR A 435 -11.26 16.72 -16.94
C THR A 435 -11.96 15.59 -17.71
N SER A 436 -13.08 15.90 -18.35
CA SER A 436 -13.82 14.98 -19.22
C SER A 436 -12.93 14.44 -20.34
N GLY A 437 -12.97 13.14 -20.58
CA GLY A 437 -12.21 12.47 -21.65
C GLY A 437 -10.70 12.42 -21.45
N ARG A 438 -10.16 12.81 -20.27
CA ARG A 438 -8.73 12.86 -20.00
C ARG A 438 -8.35 12.15 -18.72
N ASN A 439 -7.22 11.46 -18.76
CA ASN A 439 -6.56 10.88 -17.61
C ASN A 439 -5.54 11.86 -17.02
N PRO A 440 -5.15 11.74 -15.74
CA PRO A 440 -4.18 12.63 -15.09
C PRO A 440 -2.79 12.66 -15.75
N ASP A 441 -2.45 11.63 -16.51
CA ASP A 441 -1.21 11.56 -17.31
C ASP A 441 -1.29 12.29 -18.66
N GLY A 442 -2.47 12.85 -18.99
CA GLY A 442 -2.78 13.52 -20.26
C GLY A 442 -3.33 12.59 -21.33
N GLY A 443 -3.38 11.28 -21.08
CA GLY A 443 -3.99 10.31 -21.99
C GLY A 443 -5.51 10.48 -22.11
N GLU A 444 -6.09 9.90 -23.16
CA GLU A 444 -7.55 9.95 -23.40
C GLU A 444 -8.26 8.81 -22.67
N ASN A 445 -9.52 9.06 -22.29
CA ASN A 445 -10.46 8.05 -21.80
C ASN A 445 -11.85 8.23 -22.43
N LYS A 446 -12.70 7.22 -22.29
CA LYS A 446 -14.05 7.17 -22.88
C LYS A 446 -15.11 8.01 -22.18
N PHE A 447 -14.81 8.57 -21.02
CA PHE A 447 -15.83 9.21 -20.18
C PHE A 447 -16.17 10.61 -20.67
N THR A 448 -17.46 10.87 -20.81
CA THR A 448 -18.00 12.16 -21.23
C THR A 448 -18.12 13.18 -20.10
N ALA A 449 -17.91 12.73 -18.86
CA ALA A 449 -17.81 13.55 -17.66
C ALA A 449 -16.46 13.33 -16.97
N ALA A 450 -16.00 14.28 -16.16
CA ALA A 450 -14.87 14.07 -15.28
C ALA A 450 -15.21 12.99 -14.24
N LEU A 451 -14.28 12.05 -13.96
CA LEU A 451 -14.60 10.94 -13.06
C LEU A 451 -14.87 11.40 -11.62
N LYS A 452 -14.28 12.53 -11.20
CA LYS A 452 -14.57 13.16 -9.90
C LYS A 452 -16.04 13.54 -9.73
N ASP A 453 -16.75 13.80 -10.83
CA ASP A 453 -18.14 14.23 -10.83
C ASP A 453 -19.14 13.06 -10.95
N LEU A 454 -18.63 11.83 -11.13
CA LEU A 454 -19.48 10.64 -11.15
C LEU A 454 -20.06 10.34 -9.76
N PRO A 455 -21.27 9.74 -9.68
CA PRO A 455 -21.89 9.38 -8.41
C PRO A 455 -20.98 8.51 -7.54
N ARG A 456 -20.88 8.83 -6.24
CA ARG A 456 -20.14 8.03 -5.26
C ARG A 456 -20.96 6.84 -4.73
N LYS A 457 -22.26 6.78 -5.02
CA LYS A 457 -23.15 5.70 -4.61
C LYS A 457 -23.83 5.09 -5.84
N GLY A 458 -23.80 3.76 -5.90
CA GLY A 458 -24.42 3.01 -6.99
C GLY A 458 -24.37 1.51 -6.75
N HIS A 459 -24.81 0.76 -7.74
CA HIS A 459 -24.90 -0.70 -7.66
C HIS A 459 -23.54 -1.36 -7.91
N LEU A 460 -23.38 -2.57 -7.37
CA LEU A 460 -22.34 -3.52 -7.78
C LEU A 460 -22.92 -4.41 -8.87
N GLY A 461 -22.09 -4.88 -9.80
CA GLY A 461 -22.57 -5.74 -10.86
C GLY A 461 -21.48 -6.48 -11.61
N PHE A 462 -21.88 -7.42 -12.44
CA PHE A 462 -20.99 -8.18 -13.32
C PHE A 462 -21.40 -8.02 -14.75
N GLN A 463 -20.39 -7.86 -15.61
CA GLN A 463 -20.58 -7.66 -17.03
C GLN A 463 -20.81 -8.98 -17.75
N ASP A 464 -21.78 -8.98 -18.65
CA ASP A 464 -21.88 -9.93 -19.74
C ASP A 464 -21.21 -9.34 -20.99
N HIS A 465 -20.20 -10.00 -21.50
CA HIS A 465 -19.54 -9.68 -22.77
C HIS A 465 -19.55 -10.88 -23.72
N GLY A 466 -20.44 -11.85 -23.51
CA GLY A 466 -20.60 -13.03 -24.37
C GLY A 466 -19.57 -14.14 -24.16
N THR A 467 -18.71 -14.04 -23.15
CA THR A 467 -17.70 -15.06 -22.82
C THR A 467 -17.93 -15.64 -21.42
N PRO A 468 -17.65 -16.94 -21.21
CA PRO A 468 -17.93 -17.56 -19.92
C PRO A 468 -17.05 -16.98 -18.79
N VAL A 469 -17.71 -16.68 -17.67
CA VAL A 469 -17.10 -16.22 -16.44
C VAL A 469 -17.92 -16.78 -15.26
N TRP A 470 -17.26 -17.08 -14.17
CA TRP A 470 -17.87 -17.60 -12.94
C TRP A 470 -17.46 -16.75 -11.76
N TYR A 471 -18.40 -16.58 -10.81
CA TYR A 471 -18.17 -15.86 -9.57
C TYR A 471 -18.60 -16.73 -8.38
N ARG A 472 -17.90 -16.60 -7.24
CA ARG A 472 -18.27 -17.24 -5.97
C ARG A 472 -17.78 -16.42 -4.78
N ASN A 473 -18.23 -16.77 -3.57
CA ASN A 473 -17.82 -16.13 -2.33
C ASN A 473 -17.93 -14.61 -2.39
N VAL A 474 -19.01 -14.09 -3.01
CA VAL A 474 -19.21 -12.65 -3.19
C VAL A 474 -19.81 -12.07 -1.92
N ARG A 475 -19.06 -11.16 -1.29
CA ARG A 475 -19.50 -10.50 -0.06
C ARG A 475 -19.12 -9.03 -0.07
N VAL A 476 -19.91 -8.23 0.62
CA VAL A 476 -19.68 -6.77 0.74
C VAL A 476 -19.70 -6.36 2.21
N LYS A 477 -18.80 -5.46 2.57
CA LYS A 477 -18.75 -4.78 3.86
C LYS A 477 -18.97 -3.29 3.62
N PRO A 478 -20.13 -2.73 3.95
CA PRO A 478 -20.31 -1.29 3.93
C PRO A 478 -19.34 -0.61 4.90
N LEU A 479 -18.76 0.50 4.47
CA LEU A 479 -17.89 1.34 5.29
C LEU A 479 -18.63 2.65 5.63
N PRO A 480 -18.26 3.33 6.72
CA PRO A 480 -18.80 4.63 7.11
C PRO A 480 -18.66 5.71 6.05
#